data_6f61172e446eae42afb0bfe49a3e4c18
#
_entry.id   6f61172e446eae42afb0bfe49a3e4c18
#
_cell.length_a   1.000
_cell.length_b   1.000
_cell.length_c   1.000
_cell.angle_alpha   90.00
_cell.angle_beta   90.00
_cell.angle_gamma   90.00
#
_symmetry.space_group_name_H-M   'P 1'
#
loop_
_entity.id
_entity.type
_entity.pdbx_description
1 polymer ?
#
loop_
_entity_poly.entity_id
_entity_poly.type
_entity_poly.pdbx_seq_one_letter_code
_entity_poly.pdbx_strand_id
1 'polypeptide(L)'
;MSNEPLVKLDANKDSVDLGIVISDWEATKRFYVDILGFVHVADIPFPLGPGGTMHRVQAGSVTLKFTQHNTPPAAQNPPGGPETAVGIRYFTFWVQNLEEIVDRLRAEGYKIPVPVTTIRAGVTISLVEDPDGNWVEFLNSSAS
;
A
#
# COMPACT_ATOMS: atom_id res chain seq x y z
N MET A 1 29.79 19.56 17.31
CA MET A 1 29.50 18.18 16.90
C MET A 1 28.92 18.19 15.51
N SER A 2 29.38 17.30 14.67
CA SER A 2 28.84 17.14 13.34
C SER A 2 27.49 16.43 13.39
N ASN A 3 26.49 16.92 12.64
CA ASN A 3 25.21 16.26 12.46
C ASN A 3 25.17 15.40 11.19
N GLU A 4 26.32 15.16 10.58
CA GLU A 4 26.38 14.34 9.38
C GLU A 4 26.13 12.86 9.70
N PRO A 5 25.41 12.15 8.86
CA PRO A 5 25.22 10.71 9.05
C PRO A 5 26.51 9.94 8.82
N LEU A 6 26.66 8.79 9.48
CA LEU A 6 27.83 7.94 9.30
C LEU A 6 27.93 7.40 7.87
N VAL A 7 26.78 7.09 7.26
CA VAL A 7 26.69 6.71 5.86
C VAL A 7 25.46 7.40 5.27
N LYS A 8 25.69 8.28 4.32
CA LYS A 8 24.59 8.93 3.60
C LYS A 8 24.14 8.04 2.44
N LEU A 9 22.83 7.82 2.34
CA LEU A 9 22.27 7.09 1.23
C LEU A 9 22.53 7.84 -0.08
N ASP A 10 23.18 7.18 -1.02
CA ASP A 10 23.37 7.70 -2.38
C ASP A 10 22.40 7.00 -3.30
N ALA A 11 21.18 7.51 -3.33
CA ALA A 11 20.07 6.84 -4.00
C ALA A 11 20.13 7.06 -5.51
N ASN A 12 19.91 6.00 -6.28
CA ASN A 12 19.78 6.09 -7.73
C ASN A 12 18.32 6.18 -8.20
N LYS A 13 17.37 6.32 -7.28
CA LYS A 13 16.01 6.78 -7.59
C LYS A 13 15.38 7.43 -6.34
N ASP A 14 14.40 8.29 -6.54
CA ASP A 14 13.82 9.15 -5.50
C ASP A 14 12.70 8.51 -4.70
N SER A 15 12.37 7.27 -4.98
CA SER A 15 11.28 6.57 -4.31
C SER A 15 11.75 5.26 -3.72
N VAL A 16 10.95 4.69 -2.85
CA VAL A 16 11.17 3.35 -2.33
C VAL A 16 10.30 2.34 -3.08
N ASP A 17 10.72 1.08 -3.08
CA ASP A 17 9.85 -0.03 -3.42
C ASP A 17 9.27 -0.60 -2.13
N LEU A 18 8.01 -0.99 -2.15
CA LEU A 18 7.36 -1.63 -1.01
C LEU A 18 7.16 -3.11 -1.31
N GLY A 19 7.75 -3.97 -0.46
CA GLY A 19 7.52 -5.41 -0.52
C GLY A 19 6.36 -5.80 0.37
N ILE A 20 5.33 -6.36 -0.24
CA ILE A 20 4.11 -6.75 0.45
C ILE A 20 3.85 -8.22 0.13
N VAL A 21 3.81 -9.06 1.16
CA VAL A 21 3.46 -10.47 1.01
C VAL A 21 1.95 -10.59 1.01
N ILE A 22 1.43 -11.26 -0.01
CA ILE A 22 -0.01 -11.37 -0.24
C ILE A 22 -0.47 -12.82 -0.21
N SER A 23 -1.76 -13.03 0.06
CA SER A 23 -2.37 -14.35 0.07
C SER A 23 -2.92 -14.76 -1.29
N ASP A 24 -3.39 -13.80 -2.10
CA ASP A 24 -4.05 -14.07 -3.38
C ASP A 24 -3.84 -12.92 -4.35
N TRP A 25 -3.07 -13.16 -5.40
CA TRP A 25 -2.78 -12.15 -6.42
C TRP A 25 -4.05 -11.64 -7.11
N GLU A 26 -4.99 -12.52 -7.45
CA GLU A 26 -6.18 -12.07 -8.17
C GLU A 26 -7.00 -11.07 -7.35
N ALA A 27 -7.12 -11.28 -6.04
CA ALA A 27 -7.78 -10.32 -5.15
C ALA A 27 -6.99 -9.01 -5.04
N THR A 28 -5.66 -9.10 -4.90
CA THR A 28 -4.78 -7.93 -4.82
C THR A 28 -4.83 -7.13 -6.12
N LYS A 29 -4.77 -7.81 -7.26
CA LYS A 29 -4.88 -7.18 -8.58
C LYS A 29 -6.19 -6.42 -8.73
N ARG A 30 -7.29 -7.03 -8.29
CA ARG A 30 -8.60 -6.38 -8.34
C ARG A 30 -8.57 -5.02 -7.64
N PHE A 31 -8.01 -4.98 -6.43
CA PHE A 31 -7.94 -3.76 -5.63
C PHE A 31 -7.03 -2.70 -6.27
N TYR A 32 -5.79 -3.04 -6.52
CA TYR A 32 -4.77 -2.07 -6.90
C TYR A 32 -4.75 -1.75 -8.39
N VAL A 33 -5.00 -2.73 -9.24
CA VAL A 33 -4.93 -2.54 -10.70
C VAL A 33 -6.29 -2.24 -11.29
N ASP A 34 -7.27 -3.10 -11.02
CA ASP A 34 -8.58 -2.97 -11.70
C ASP A 34 -9.39 -1.80 -11.15
N ILE A 35 -9.36 -1.56 -9.84
CA ILE A 35 -10.13 -0.47 -9.22
C ILE A 35 -9.33 0.81 -9.13
N LEU A 36 -8.11 0.75 -8.57
CA LEU A 36 -7.31 1.96 -8.36
C LEU A 36 -6.55 2.41 -9.61
N GLY A 37 -6.42 1.56 -10.61
CA GLY A 37 -5.81 1.93 -11.89
C GLY A 37 -4.29 1.96 -11.88
N PHE A 38 -3.63 1.36 -10.90
CA PHE A 38 -2.17 1.21 -10.95
C PHE A 38 -1.79 0.22 -12.04
N VAL A 39 -0.54 0.24 -12.47
CA VAL A 39 -0.09 -0.49 -13.64
C VAL A 39 0.67 -1.75 -13.24
N HIS A 40 0.17 -2.92 -13.61
CA HIS A 40 0.88 -4.18 -13.47
C HIS A 40 1.96 -4.25 -14.57
N VAL A 41 3.23 -4.24 -14.17
CA VAL A 41 4.35 -4.09 -15.11
C VAL A 41 5.16 -5.36 -15.33
N ALA A 42 5.20 -6.28 -14.36
CA ALA A 42 5.99 -7.50 -14.50
C ALA A 42 5.61 -8.55 -13.45
N ASP A 43 5.85 -9.80 -13.81
CA ASP A 43 5.84 -10.94 -12.89
C ASP A 43 7.24 -11.55 -12.89
N ILE A 44 7.82 -11.67 -11.71
CA ILE A 44 9.20 -12.13 -11.55
C ILE A 44 9.21 -13.28 -10.54
N PRO A 45 9.94 -14.38 -10.83
CA PRO A 45 10.12 -15.41 -9.81
C PRO A 45 10.78 -14.84 -8.56
N PHE A 46 10.19 -15.14 -7.40
CA PHE A 46 10.77 -14.71 -6.12
C PHE A 46 11.76 -15.78 -5.66
N PRO A 47 13.06 -15.45 -5.51
CA PRO A 47 14.12 -16.46 -5.38
C PRO A 47 14.36 -16.95 -3.95
N LEU A 48 13.73 -16.33 -2.95
CA LEU A 48 14.01 -16.63 -1.55
C LEU A 48 12.97 -17.59 -0.96
N GLY A 49 13.40 -18.38 0.03
CA GLY A 49 12.52 -19.34 0.70
C GLY A 49 11.97 -20.39 -0.26
N PRO A 50 10.71 -20.80 -0.11
CA PRO A 50 10.08 -21.79 -0.99
C PRO A 50 9.83 -21.30 -2.41
N GLY A 51 10.16 -20.04 -2.69
CA GLY A 51 9.86 -19.40 -3.96
C GLY A 51 8.42 -18.88 -4.03
N GLY A 52 8.11 -18.30 -5.14
CA GLY A 52 6.82 -17.70 -5.42
C GLY A 52 6.90 -16.79 -6.62
N THR A 53 5.93 -15.90 -6.75
CA THR A 53 5.88 -14.89 -7.80
C THR A 53 5.77 -13.52 -7.18
N MET A 54 6.65 -12.61 -7.61
CA MET A 54 6.57 -11.19 -7.27
C MET A 54 5.88 -10.47 -8.41
N HIS A 55 4.72 -9.90 -8.11
CA HIS A 55 3.96 -9.09 -9.08
C HIS A 55 4.31 -7.63 -8.85
N ARG A 56 4.94 -7.01 -9.83
CA ARG A 56 5.35 -5.61 -9.74
C ARG A 56 4.26 -4.71 -10.27
N VAL A 57 3.83 -3.78 -9.43
CA VAL A 57 2.76 -2.83 -9.75
C VAL A 57 3.32 -1.42 -9.56
N GLN A 58 3.21 -0.60 -10.60
CA GLN A 58 3.69 0.77 -10.56
C GLN A 58 2.58 1.71 -10.10
N ALA A 59 2.82 2.43 -9.02
CA ALA A 59 1.93 3.43 -8.47
C ALA A 59 2.67 4.78 -8.48
N GLY A 60 2.53 5.53 -9.59
CA GLY A 60 3.33 6.73 -9.79
C GLY A 60 4.82 6.38 -9.85
N SER A 61 5.63 6.97 -8.97
CA SER A 61 7.07 6.68 -8.88
C SER A 61 7.41 5.51 -7.96
N VAL A 62 6.42 4.95 -7.25
CA VAL A 62 6.62 3.85 -6.30
C VAL A 62 6.30 2.53 -6.98
N THR A 63 7.13 1.52 -6.72
CA THR A 63 6.84 0.14 -7.14
C THR A 63 6.34 -0.64 -5.93
N LEU A 64 5.15 -1.19 -6.06
CA LEU A 64 4.61 -2.15 -5.11
C LEU A 64 4.99 -3.55 -5.58
N LYS A 65 5.71 -4.29 -4.73
CA LYS A 65 6.17 -5.64 -5.03
C LYS A 65 5.30 -6.62 -4.25
N PHE A 66 4.24 -7.09 -4.88
CA PHE A 66 3.33 -8.05 -4.27
C PHE A 66 3.85 -9.46 -4.49
N THR A 67 4.28 -10.11 -3.41
CA THR A 67 4.83 -11.47 -3.49
C THR A 67 3.84 -12.48 -2.94
N GLN A 68 3.44 -13.41 -3.79
CA GLN A 68 2.67 -14.57 -3.38
C GLN A 68 3.59 -15.78 -3.34
N HIS A 69 3.83 -16.32 -2.14
CA HIS A 69 4.68 -17.48 -1.95
C HIS A 69 3.98 -18.76 -2.39
N ASN A 70 4.76 -19.74 -2.87
CA ASN A 70 4.24 -21.08 -3.20
C ASN A 70 3.67 -21.76 -1.95
N THR A 71 4.30 -21.52 -0.79
CA THR A 71 3.77 -21.97 0.50
C THR A 71 3.39 -20.71 1.29
N PRO A 72 2.08 -20.50 1.56
CA PRO A 72 1.67 -19.31 2.30
C PRO A 72 2.32 -19.21 3.67
N PRO A 73 2.73 -18.01 4.11
CA PRO A 73 3.22 -17.83 5.47
C PRO A 73 2.18 -18.24 6.52
N ALA A 74 2.66 -18.82 7.62
CA ALA A 74 1.78 -19.24 8.71
C ALA A 74 1.20 -18.06 9.48
N ALA A 75 1.96 -16.97 9.61
CA ALA A 75 1.52 -15.80 10.36
C ALA A 75 0.63 -14.91 9.50
N GLN A 76 -0.44 -14.42 10.10
CA GLN A 76 -1.37 -13.51 9.47
C GLN A 76 -0.99 -12.06 9.74
N ASN A 77 -1.42 -11.16 8.88
CA ASN A 77 -1.31 -9.73 9.12
C ASN A 77 -2.20 -9.36 10.33
N PRO A 78 -1.63 -8.86 11.44
CA PRO A 78 -2.45 -8.48 12.59
C PRO A 78 -3.50 -7.43 12.19
N PRO A 79 -4.78 -7.63 12.51
CA PRO A 79 -5.82 -6.68 12.15
C PRO A 79 -5.74 -5.39 12.97
N GLY A 80 -6.40 -4.34 12.50
CA GLY A 80 -6.60 -3.10 13.25
C GLY A 80 -5.61 -1.98 12.98
N GLY A 81 -4.76 -2.13 11.96
CA GLY A 81 -3.90 -1.04 11.51
C GLY A 81 -2.91 -0.55 12.57
N PRO A 82 -2.72 0.78 12.69
CA PRO A 82 -1.63 1.32 13.52
C PRO A 82 -1.81 1.18 15.03
N GLU A 83 -3.01 0.85 15.49
CA GLU A 83 -3.29 0.76 16.92
C GLU A 83 -2.99 -0.60 17.53
N THR A 84 -2.79 -1.63 16.72
CA THR A 84 -2.80 -3.02 17.20
C THR A 84 -1.48 -3.74 17.06
N ALA A 85 -0.55 -3.26 16.24
CA ALA A 85 0.74 -3.89 16.06
C ALA A 85 1.80 -2.88 15.64
N VAL A 86 3.02 -3.17 16.03
CA VAL A 86 4.21 -2.40 15.60
C VAL A 86 4.59 -2.82 14.18
N GLY A 87 5.21 -1.95 13.44
CA GLY A 87 5.71 -2.18 12.09
C GLY A 87 5.11 -1.22 11.08
N ILE A 88 5.26 -1.56 9.80
CA ILE A 88 4.63 -0.79 8.72
C ILE A 88 3.16 -1.17 8.70
N ARG A 89 2.29 -0.22 9.05
CA ARG A 89 0.88 -0.50 9.25
C ARG A 89 -0.03 0.15 8.25
N TYR A 90 0.42 1.20 7.58
CA TYR A 90 -0.31 1.83 6.48
C TYR A 90 0.66 2.57 5.57
N PHE A 91 0.20 2.90 4.38
CA PHE A 91 0.90 3.76 3.45
C PHE A 91 -0.10 4.67 2.75
N THR A 92 0.36 5.84 2.31
CA THR A 92 -0.51 6.93 1.90
C THR A 92 -0.30 7.27 0.43
N PHE A 93 -1.42 7.37 -0.30
CA PHE A 93 -1.46 7.97 -1.63
C PHE A 93 -2.12 9.34 -1.55
N TRP A 94 -1.46 10.35 -2.10
CA TRP A 94 -2.01 11.69 -2.22
C TRP A 94 -2.85 11.76 -3.48
N VAL A 95 -4.14 12.12 -3.34
CA VAL A 95 -5.12 12.07 -4.43
C VAL A 95 -5.97 13.33 -4.43
N GLN A 96 -6.57 13.65 -5.58
CA GLN A 96 -7.51 14.75 -5.69
C GLN A 96 -8.97 14.28 -5.62
N ASN A 97 -9.23 13.03 -5.97
CA ASN A 97 -10.58 12.44 -6.07
C ASN A 97 -10.86 11.47 -4.91
N LEU A 98 -10.56 11.89 -3.70
CA LEU A 98 -10.65 11.05 -2.50
C LEU A 98 -12.05 10.43 -2.33
N GLU A 99 -13.09 11.22 -2.44
CA GLU A 99 -14.46 10.72 -2.20
C GLU A 99 -14.89 9.73 -3.26
N GLU A 100 -14.54 9.96 -4.51
CA GLU A 100 -14.82 9.03 -5.60
C GLU A 100 -14.16 7.67 -5.37
N ILE A 101 -12.89 7.67 -4.95
CA ILE A 101 -12.14 6.45 -4.66
C ILE A 101 -12.81 5.67 -3.52
N VAL A 102 -13.10 6.35 -2.42
CA VAL A 102 -13.65 5.72 -1.23
C VAL A 102 -15.06 5.20 -1.48
N ASP A 103 -15.89 5.96 -2.19
CA ASP A 103 -17.24 5.53 -2.55
C ASP A 103 -17.19 4.28 -3.42
N ARG A 104 -16.26 4.23 -4.38
CA ARG A 104 -16.09 3.05 -5.24
C ARG A 104 -15.64 1.83 -4.44
N LEU A 105 -14.65 2.00 -3.59
CA LEU A 105 -14.15 0.89 -2.76
C LEU A 105 -15.23 0.38 -1.80
N ARG A 106 -16.01 1.29 -1.22
CA ARG A 106 -17.15 0.90 -0.38
C ARG A 106 -18.18 0.10 -1.18
N ALA A 107 -18.51 0.56 -2.39
CA ALA A 107 -19.47 -0.12 -3.25
C ALA A 107 -18.99 -1.53 -3.65
N GLU A 108 -17.67 -1.72 -3.77
CA GLU A 108 -17.06 -3.01 -4.08
C GLU A 108 -16.92 -3.91 -2.84
N GLY A 109 -17.34 -3.46 -1.67
CA GLY A 109 -17.38 -4.26 -0.45
C GLY A 109 -16.15 -4.20 0.44
N TYR A 110 -15.21 -3.30 0.17
CA TYR A 110 -14.03 -3.15 1.03
C TYR A 110 -14.38 -2.43 2.32
N LYS A 111 -13.68 -2.80 3.40
CA LYS A 111 -13.86 -2.14 4.70
C LYS A 111 -13.19 -0.77 4.69
N ILE A 112 -13.85 0.20 5.33
CA ILE A 112 -13.38 1.57 5.45
C ILE A 112 -13.20 1.88 6.95
N PRO A 113 -12.09 1.47 7.57
CA PRO A 113 -11.89 1.68 9.01
C PRO A 113 -11.96 3.15 9.42
N VAL A 114 -11.51 4.05 8.55
CA VAL A 114 -11.63 5.49 8.77
C VAL A 114 -12.33 6.09 7.56
N PRO A 115 -13.59 6.48 7.69
CA PRO A 115 -14.30 7.14 6.59
C PRO A 115 -13.69 8.50 6.28
N VAL A 116 -14.12 9.11 5.18
CA VAL A 116 -13.62 10.43 4.76
C VAL A 116 -13.77 11.41 5.92
N THR A 117 -12.65 11.96 6.38
CA THR A 117 -12.56 12.75 7.59
C THR A 117 -11.57 13.88 7.39
N THR A 118 -11.96 15.10 7.74
CA THR A 118 -11.03 16.24 7.79
C THR A 118 -10.30 16.22 9.13
N ILE A 119 -8.99 15.99 9.08
CA ILE A 119 -8.16 15.86 10.28
C ILE A 119 -7.53 17.17 10.73
N ARG A 120 -7.42 18.13 9.82
CA ARG A 120 -7.00 19.51 10.07
C ARG A 120 -7.38 20.35 8.86
N ALA A 121 -7.25 21.66 8.98
CA ALA A 121 -7.64 22.58 7.91
C ALA A 121 -6.95 22.22 6.59
N GLY A 122 -7.72 21.96 5.54
CA GLY A 122 -7.24 21.67 4.21
C GLY A 122 -6.75 20.23 4.00
N VAL A 123 -6.82 19.35 5.02
CA VAL A 123 -6.36 17.97 4.89
C VAL A 123 -7.47 16.99 5.24
N THR A 124 -7.88 16.21 4.26
CA THR A 124 -8.92 15.19 4.37
C THR A 124 -8.32 13.83 4.03
N ILE A 125 -8.65 12.83 4.84
CA ILE A 125 -8.16 11.47 4.68
C ILE A 125 -9.28 10.45 4.70
N SER A 126 -8.96 9.26 4.22
CA SER A 126 -9.71 8.03 4.50
C SER A 126 -8.73 6.87 4.51
N LEU A 127 -9.01 5.85 5.31
CA LEU A 127 -8.24 4.60 5.30
C LEU A 127 -9.16 3.44 4.92
N VAL A 128 -8.65 2.61 4.01
CA VAL A 128 -9.38 1.48 3.44
C VAL A 128 -8.54 0.22 3.65
N GLU A 129 -9.17 -0.90 3.98
CA GLU A 129 -8.47 -2.19 4.04
C GLU A 129 -8.37 -2.81 2.65
N ASP A 130 -7.17 -3.25 2.30
CA ASP A 130 -6.96 -4.08 1.12
C ASP A 130 -7.33 -5.55 1.40
N PRO A 131 -7.23 -6.47 0.41
CA PRO A 131 -7.65 -7.87 0.62
C PRO A 131 -6.92 -8.61 1.74
N ASP A 132 -5.71 -8.22 2.09
CA ASP A 132 -4.93 -8.84 3.16
C ASP A 132 -4.95 -8.03 4.46
N GLY A 133 -5.85 -7.06 4.58
CA GLY A 133 -6.01 -6.26 5.79
C GLY A 133 -5.00 -5.13 5.93
N ASN A 134 -4.21 -4.83 4.91
CA ASN A 134 -3.35 -3.67 4.92
C ASN A 134 -4.20 -2.40 4.85
N TRP A 135 -3.86 -1.40 5.65
CA TRP A 135 -4.54 -0.12 5.59
C TRP A 135 -3.88 0.76 4.54
N VAL A 136 -4.69 1.25 3.63
CA VAL A 136 -4.28 2.17 2.57
C VAL A 136 -4.93 3.51 2.87
N GLU A 137 -4.11 4.51 3.12
CA GLU A 137 -4.59 5.88 3.33
C GLU A 137 -4.64 6.62 2.01
N PHE A 138 -5.75 7.28 1.77
CA PHE A 138 -5.87 8.28 0.71
C PHE A 138 -5.97 9.64 1.37
N LEU A 139 -5.17 10.59 0.88
CA LEU A 139 -5.07 11.91 1.47
C LEU A 139 -5.23 12.97 0.38
N ASN A 140 -6.12 13.91 0.62
CA ASN A 140 -6.25 15.10 -0.21
C ASN A 140 -5.86 16.31 0.64
N SER A 141 -4.92 17.09 0.13
CA SER A 141 -4.51 18.33 0.76
C SER A 141 -4.77 19.50 -0.18
N SER A 142 -5.60 20.43 0.26
CA SER A 142 -5.78 21.72 -0.40
C SER A 142 -4.79 22.76 0.09
N ALA A 143 -4.02 22.44 1.13
CA ALA A 143 -2.96 23.30 1.63
C ALA A 143 -1.74 23.14 0.72
N SER A 144 -1.30 24.19 0.13
CA SER A 144 -0.08 24.23 -0.71
C SER A 144 1.16 24.54 0.12
#